data_e11fac79b10108ff1a70c742de8b92d0
#
_entry.id   e11fac79b10108ff1a70c742de8b92d0
#
_cell.length_a   1.000
_cell.length_b   1.000
_cell.length_c   1.000
_cell.angle_alpha   90.00
_cell.angle_beta   90.00
_cell.angle_gamma   90.00
#
_symmetry.space_group_name_H-M   'P 1'
#
loop_
_entity.id
_entity.type
_entity.pdbx_description
1 polymer ?
#
loop_
_entity_poly.entity_id
_entity_poly.type
_entity_poly.pdbx_seq_one_letter_code
_entity_poly.pdbx_strand_id
1 'polypeptide(L)'
;MSQRRFLRRFHGDLGGASAVEFALVLPVFVLLVLGSMSAATLGLSVASMNYAVEEAARCAAVKKAACLTPSATATFASTKYMGPSVSPVFTYTTDGCGNTVKGTATFSLNLVPAFRSVPLSTSACYPSA
;
A
#
# COMPACT_ATOMS: atom_id res chain seq x y z
N MET A 1 4.15 38.91 45.46
CA MET A 1 3.48 39.87 44.55
C MET A 1 3.85 39.75 43.08
N SER A 2 4.36 38.61 42.60
CA SER A 2 4.88 38.47 41.23
C SER A 2 3.96 37.73 40.21
N GLN A 3 3.07 36.88 40.64
CA GLN A 3 2.26 36.04 39.75
C GLN A 3 1.16 36.81 38.97
N ARG A 4 0.60 37.88 39.53
CA ARG A 4 -0.47 38.67 38.87
C ARG A 4 0.04 39.47 37.69
N ARG A 5 1.35 39.79 37.62
CA ARG A 5 1.93 40.50 36.45
C ARG A 5 2.19 39.60 35.27
N PHE A 6 2.43 38.30 35.51
CA PHE A 6 2.68 37.31 34.49
C PHE A 6 1.38 37.01 33.70
N LEU A 7 0.27 36.82 34.40
CA LEU A 7 -1.02 36.51 33.75
C LEU A 7 -1.60 37.69 32.98
N ARG A 8 -1.26 38.93 33.34
CA ARG A 8 -1.73 40.11 32.63
C ARG A 8 -1.05 40.34 31.28
N ARG A 9 0.13 39.75 31.07
CA ARG A 9 0.88 39.84 29.82
C ARG A 9 0.34 38.89 28.74
N PHE A 10 -0.35 37.84 29.11
CA PHE A 10 -0.97 36.88 28.19
C PHE A 10 -2.28 37.36 27.56
N HIS A 11 -2.91 38.38 28.13
CA HIS A 11 -4.21 38.90 27.63
C HIS A 11 -4.07 39.99 26.57
N GLY A 12 -2.87 40.44 26.23
CA GLY A 12 -2.62 41.52 25.29
C GLY A 12 -1.98 41.11 23.98
N ASP A 13 -1.64 39.83 23.80
CA ASP A 13 -0.91 39.36 22.62
C ASP A 13 -1.90 38.79 21.59
N LEU A 14 -2.26 39.62 20.61
CA LEU A 14 -3.02 39.20 19.41
C LEU A 14 -2.28 38.12 18.60
N GLY A 15 -1.00 37.89 18.85
CA GLY A 15 -0.22 36.81 18.27
C GLY A 15 -0.58 35.42 18.81
N GLY A 16 -1.27 35.32 19.96
CA GLY A 16 -1.68 34.03 20.54
C GLY A 16 -2.87 33.38 19.82
N ALA A 17 -3.73 34.17 19.17
CA ALA A 17 -4.90 33.63 18.47
C ALA A 17 -4.50 32.76 17.27
N SER A 18 -3.56 33.21 16.44
CA SER A 18 -3.06 32.44 15.30
C SER A 18 -2.31 31.18 15.70
N ALA A 19 -1.60 31.21 16.84
CA ALA A 19 -0.92 30.01 17.36
C ALA A 19 -1.92 28.93 17.82
N VAL A 20 -3.04 29.34 18.43
CA VAL A 20 -4.12 28.41 18.84
C VAL A 20 -4.83 27.83 17.62
N GLU A 21 -5.15 28.64 16.61
CA GLU A 21 -5.73 28.15 15.36
C GLU A 21 -4.83 27.13 14.67
N PHE A 22 -3.53 27.43 14.56
CA PHE A 22 -2.56 26.50 13.99
C PHE A 22 -2.47 25.20 14.79
N ALA A 23 -2.45 25.27 16.13
CA ALA A 23 -2.40 24.10 16.99
C ALA A 23 -3.63 23.18 16.84
N LEU A 24 -4.80 23.71 16.50
CA LEU A 24 -6.01 22.94 16.23
C LEU A 24 -6.03 22.32 14.84
N VAL A 25 -5.49 23.01 13.84
CA VAL A 25 -5.48 22.54 12.44
C VAL A 25 -4.36 21.52 12.21
N LEU A 26 -3.20 21.68 12.87
CA LEU A 26 -2.02 20.86 12.66
C LEU A 26 -2.28 19.34 12.81
N PRO A 27 -2.95 18.84 13.88
CA PRO A 27 -3.18 17.40 14.01
C PRO A 27 -4.05 16.84 12.88
N VAL A 28 -5.08 17.58 12.43
CA VAL A 28 -5.92 17.16 11.32
C VAL A 28 -5.13 17.14 10.02
N PHE A 29 -4.29 18.14 9.78
CA PHE A 29 -3.42 18.19 8.61
C PHE A 29 -2.43 17.02 8.59
N VAL A 30 -1.79 16.71 9.71
CA VAL A 30 -0.85 15.58 9.82
C VAL A 30 -1.56 14.25 9.53
N LEU A 31 -2.77 14.04 10.06
CA LEU A 31 -3.55 12.84 9.79
C LEU A 31 -3.92 12.71 8.30
N LEU A 32 -4.28 13.81 7.64
CA LEU A 32 -4.56 13.81 6.20
C LEU A 32 -3.32 13.45 5.38
N VAL A 33 -2.16 14.02 5.72
CA VAL A 33 -0.90 13.71 5.01
C VAL A 33 -0.51 12.25 5.21
N LEU A 34 -0.52 11.75 6.45
CA LEU A 34 -0.17 10.35 6.72
C LEU A 34 -1.17 9.37 6.09
N GLY A 35 -2.46 9.72 6.11
CA GLY A 35 -3.52 8.93 5.47
C GLY A 35 -3.33 8.85 3.95
N SER A 36 -3.02 9.96 3.30
CA SER A 36 -2.79 9.99 1.85
C SER A 36 -1.53 9.20 1.44
N MET A 37 -0.46 9.26 2.22
CA MET A 37 0.74 8.45 1.98
C MET A 37 0.45 6.95 2.11
N SER A 38 -0.34 6.55 3.12
CA SER A 38 -0.73 5.15 3.30
C SER A 38 -1.63 4.65 2.17
N ALA A 39 -2.55 5.46 1.69
CA ALA A 39 -3.40 5.14 0.54
C ALA A 39 -2.59 5.00 -0.76
N ALA A 40 -1.61 5.87 -0.97
CA ALA A 40 -0.72 5.81 -2.13
C ALA A 40 0.12 4.52 -2.13
N THR A 41 0.70 4.14 -1.00
CA THR A 41 1.48 2.90 -0.88
C THR A 41 0.63 1.65 -1.09
N LEU A 42 -0.61 1.64 -0.60
CA LEU A 42 -1.58 0.58 -0.86
C LEU A 42 -1.89 0.48 -2.36
N GLY A 43 -2.17 1.61 -3.02
CA GLY A 43 -2.43 1.66 -4.45
C GLY A 43 -1.26 1.14 -5.29
N LEU A 44 -0.03 1.52 -4.94
CA LEU A 44 1.18 1.01 -5.61
C LEU A 44 1.34 -0.50 -5.41
N SER A 45 1.03 -1.04 -4.23
CA SER A 45 1.09 -2.48 -3.97
C SER A 45 0.13 -3.24 -4.88
N VAL A 46 -1.13 -2.79 -4.96
CA VAL A 46 -2.16 -3.41 -5.81
C VAL A 46 -1.79 -3.32 -7.29
N ALA A 47 -1.38 -2.16 -7.77
CA ALA A 47 -0.99 -1.96 -9.17
C ALA A 47 0.20 -2.83 -9.56
N SER A 48 1.22 -2.90 -8.70
CA SER A 48 2.41 -3.74 -8.92
C SER A 48 2.08 -5.25 -8.89
N MET A 49 1.17 -5.68 -8.01
CA MET A 49 0.70 -7.07 -7.98
C MET A 49 -0.08 -7.42 -9.25
N ASN A 50 -0.97 -6.53 -9.72
CA ASN A 50 -1.71 -6.74 -10.98
C ASN A 50 -0.76 -6.90 -12.16
N TYR A 51 0.22 -6.00 -12.28
CA TYR A 51 1.24 -6.11 -13.32
C TYR A 51 2.01 -7.44 -13.26
N ALA A 52 2.42 -7.85 -12.05
CA ALA A 52 3.19 -9.07 -11.87
C ALA A 52 2.40 -10.33 -12.27
N VAL A 53 1.12 -10.44 -11.89
CA VAL A 53 0.28 -11.60 -12.24
C VAL A 53 -0.05 -11.63 -13.73
N GLU A 54 -0.30 -10.49 -14.38
CA GLU A 54 -0.56 -10.38 -15.81
C GLU A 54 0.65 -10.81 -16.63
N GLU A 55 1.84 -10.29 -16.30
CA GLU A 55 3.08 -10.67 -16.98
C GLU A 55 3.43 -12.15 -16.79
N ALA A 56 3.20 -12.68 -15.60
CA ALA A 56 3.49 -14.11 -15.33
C ALA A 56 2.48 -15.03 -16.02
N ALA A 57 1.19 -14.69 -16.04
CA ALA A 57 0.17 -15.47 -16.75
C ALA A 57 0.43 -15.47 -18.27
N ARG A 58 0.81 -14.31 -18.82
CA ARG A 58 1.21 -14.20 -20.23
C ARG A 58 2.49 -15.00 -20.52
N CYS A 59 3.48 -14.93 -19.63
CA CYS A 59 4.72 -15.70 -19.76
C CYS A 59 4.45 -17.21 -19.83
N ALA A 60 3.57 -17.71 -18.97
CA ALA A 60 3.16 -19.11 -18.93
C ALA A 60 2.39 -19.52 -20.20
N ALA A 61 1.49 -18.67 -20.70
CA ALA A 61 0.69 -18.92 -21.91
C ALA A 61 1.55 -19.08 -23.15
N VAL A 62 2.59 -18.24 -23.33
CA VAL A 62 3.53 -18.33 -24.47
C VAL A 62 4.68 -19.30 -24.22
N LYS A 63 4.65 -20.08 -23.13
CA LYS A 63 5.65 -21.10 -22.81
C LYS A 63 7.09 -20.61 -22.91
N LYS A 64 7.36 -19.39 -22.43
CA LYS A 64 8.73 -18.87 -22.35
C LYS A 64 9.56 -19.74 -21.41
N ALA A 65 10.84 -19.89 -21.69
CA ALA A 65 11.77 -20.69 -20.88
C ALA A 65 11.74 -20.35 -19.37
N ALA A 66 11.47 -19.09 -19.04
CA ALA A 66 11.36 -18.62 -17.66
C ALA A 66 10.07 -19.07 -16.92
N CYS A 67 9.06 -19.63 -17.61
CA CYS A 67 7.74 -19.93 -17.06
C CYS A 67 7.24 -21.33 -17.47
N LEU A 68 8.16 -22.29 -17.61
CA LEU A 68 7.82 -23.67 -18.04
C LEU A 68 7.22 -24.52 -16.89
N THR A 69 7.41 -24.13 -15.65
CA THR A 69 6.90 -24.85 -14.49
C THR A 69 6.10 -23.91 -13.58
N PRO A 70 5.15 -24.43 -12.79
CA PRO A 70 4.39 -23.64 -11.84
C PRO A 70 5.28 -22.80 -10.90
N SER A 71 6.35 -23.41 -10.37
CA SER A 71 7.29 -22.73 -9.48
C SER A 71 8.10 -21.65 -10.20
N ALA A 72 8.54 -21.89 -11.43
CA ALA A 72 9.24 -20.89 -12.24
C ALA A 72 8.34 -19.70 -12.56
N THR A 73 7.06 -19.95 -12.88
CA THR A 73 6.07 -18.89 -13.12
C THR A 73 5.82 -18.04 -11.87
N ALA A 74 5.69 -18.66 -10.71
CA ALA A 74 5.54 -17.94 -9.44
C ALA A 74 6.79 -17.10 -9.09
N THR A 75 7.98 -17.65 -9.32
CA THR A 75 9.24 -16.92 -9.15
C THR A 75 9.34 -15.76 -10.13
N PHE A 76 8.96 -15.97 -11.40
CA PHE A 76 8.93 -14.90 -12.38
C PHE A 76 7.97 -13.76 -11.95
N ALA A 77 6.78 -14.08 -11.45
CA ALA A 77 5.84 -13.08 -10.90
C ALA A 77 6.50 -12.27 -9.77
N SER A 78 7.21 -12.93 -8.85
CA SER A 78 7.88 -12.22 -7.76
C SER A 78 9.00 -11.28 -8.24
N THR A 79 9.70 -11.61 -9.33
CA THR A 79 10.71 -10.71 -9.94
C THR A 79 10.07 -9.49 -10.63
N LYS A 80 8.80 -9.58 -11.02
CA LYS A 80 8.06 -8.51 -11.66
C LYS A 80 7.36 -7.57 -10.68
N TYR A 81 7.26 -8.00 -9.42
CA TYR A 81 6.71 -7.14 -8.39
C TYR A 81 7.70 -6.02 -8.02
N MET A 82 7.28 -4.77 -8.21
CA MET A 82 8.07 -3.57 -7.93
C MET A 82 7.39 -2.65 -6.89
N GLY A 83 6.45 -3.20 -6.14
CA GLY A 83 5.73 -2.47 -5.10
C GLY A 83 6.48 -2.42 -3.76
N PRO A 84 5.89 -1.77 -2.75
CA PRO A 84 6.41 -1.76 -1.39
C PRO A 84 6.55 -3.17 -0.80
N SER A 85 7.37 -3.31 0.24
CA SER A 85 7.70 -4.61 0.86
C SER A 85 6.51 -5.20 1.63
N VAL A 86 5.52 -5.74 0.91
CA VAL A 86 4.37 -6.48 1.46
C VAL A 86 4.53 -8.00 1.29
N SER A 87 5.67 -8.46 0.76
CA SER A 87 6.01 -9.87 0.54
C SER A 87 4.86 -10.67 -0.10
N PRO A 88 4.44 -10.33 -1.34
CA PRO A 88 3.37 -11.03 -2.01
C PRO A 88 3.75 -12.48 -2.29
N VAL A 89 2.77 -13.38 -2.12
CA VAL A 89 2.89 -14.79 -2.50
C VAL A 89 2.15 -15.00 -3.81
N PHE A 90 2.84 -15.55 -4.79
CA PHE A 90 2.27 -15.86 -6.10
C PHE A 90 2.08 -17.37 -6.26
N THR A 91 0.94 -17.77 -6.80
CA THR A 91 0.60 -19.16 -7.11
C THR A 91 0.15 -19.26 -8.55
N TYR A 92 0.51 -20.35 -9.21
CA TYR A 92 0.09 -20.68 -10.56
C TYR A 92 -0.86 -21.87 -10.53
N THR A 93 -1.93 -21.79 -11.29
CA THR A 93 -2.88 -22.88 -11.50
C THR A 93 -3.31 -22.90 -12.97
N THR A 94 -3.74 -24.07 -13.45
CA THR A 94 -4.40 -24.18 -14.73
C THR A 94 -5.86 -24.46 -14.49
N ASP A 95 -6.73 -23.64 -15.03
CA ASP A 95 -8.19 -23.75 -14.86
C ASP A 95 -8.92 -23.63 -16.22
N GLY A 96 -10.24 -23.51 -16.20
CA GLY A 96 -11.06 -23.42 -17.39
C GLY A 96 -10.78 -22.23 -18.31
N CYS A 97 -10.12 -21.18 -17.81
CA CYS A 97 -9.65 -20.06 -18.61
C CYS A 97 -8.29 -20.35 -19.28
N GLY A 98 -7.46 -21.17 -18.63
CA GLY A 98 -6.09 -21.46 -19.10
C GLY A 98 -5.06 -21.31 -18.00
N ASN A 99 -4.04 -20.48 -18.25
CA ASN A 99 -2.96 -20.25 -17.31
C ASN A 99 -3.31 -19.10 -16.35
N THR A 100 -3.63 -19.45 -15.11
CA THR A 100 -4.04 -18.50 -14.06
C THR A 100 -2.93 -18.29 -13.06
N VAL A 101 -2.54 -17.04 -12.82
CA VAL A 101 -1.63 -16.65 -11.75
C VAL A 101 -2.39 -15.81 -10.74
N LYS A 102 -2.29 -16.18 -9.47
CA LYS A 102 -2.89 -15.47 -8.35
C LYS A 102 -1.81 -14.92 -7.43
N GLY A 103 -1.90 -13.64 -7.09
CA GLY A 103 -1.07 -12.97 -6.10
C GLY A 103 -1.89 -12.68 -4.84
N THR A 104 -1.32 -12.95 -3.67
CA THR A 104 -1.91 -12.59 -2.38
C THR A 104 -0.87 -11.92 -1.50
N ALA A 105 -1.27 -10.90 -0.76
CA ALA A 105 -0.42 -10.19 0.18
C ALA A 105 -1.27 -9.65 1.34
N THR A 106 -0.62 -9.27 2.42
CA THR A 106 -1.28 -8.57 3.53
C THR A 106 -0.61 -7.22 3.73
N PHE A 107 -1.37 -6.17 3.56
CA PHE A 107 -0.92 -4.81 3.81
C PHE A 107 -1.29 -4.41 5.24
N SER A 108 -0.31 -4.02 6.06
CA SER A 108 -0.53 -3.56 7.42
C SER A 108 -0.57 -2.04 7.47
N LEU A 109 -1.71 -1.49 7.88
CA LEU A 109 -1.89 -0.06 8.17
C LEU A 109 -1.52 0.19 9.63
N ASN A 110 -0.42 0.89 9.85
CA ASN A 110 0.02 1.32 11.18
C ASN A 110 -0.49 2.74 11.46
N LEU A 111 -1.79 2.94 11.48
CA LEU A 111 -2.42 4.18 11.93
C LEU A 111 -2.71 4.03 13.43
N VAL A 112 -1.94 4.74 14.24
CA VAL A 112 -2.11 4.79 15.70
C VAL A 112 -3.55 5.22 16.05
N PRO A 113 -4.30 4.51 16.93
CA PRO A 113 -3.98 3.34 17.74
C PRO A 113 -4.49 1.99 17.16
N ALA A 114 -4.95 1.94 15.92
CA ALA A 114 -5.58 0.75 15.34
C ALA A 114 -4.69 0.13 14.27
N PHE A 115 -4.15 -1.04 14.57
CA PHE A 115 -3.53 -1.90 13.56
C PHE A 115 -4.62 -2.56 12.73
N ARG A 116 -4.67 -2.26 11.45
CA ARG A 116 -5.57 -2.91 10.50
C ARG A 116 -4.75 -3.60 9.43
N SER A 117 -4.99 -4.88 9.23
CA SER A 117 -4.46 -5.64 8.12
C SER A 117 -5.48 -5.68 6.99
N VAL A 118 -5.05 -5.33 5.79
CA VAL A 118 -5.88 -5.39 4.58
C VAL A 118 -5.36 -6.54 3.72
N PRO A 119 -6.14 -7.62 3.54
CA PRO A 119 -5.76 -8.68 2.63
C PRO A 119 -5.88 -8.18 1.19
N LEU A 120 -4.83 -8.35 0.41
CA LEU A 120 -4.78 -8.05 -1.02
C LEU A 120 -4.82 -9.35 -1.79
N SER A 121 -5.64 -9.42 -2.83
CA SER A 121 -5.70 -10.55 -3.74
C SER A 121 -5.92 -10.05 -5.15
N THR A 122 -5.14 -10.56 -6.07
CA THR A 122 -5.27 -10.28 -7.51
C THR A 122 -5.06 -11.56 -8.28
N SER A 123 -5.64 -11.66 -9.46
CA SER A 123 -5.45 -12.80 -10.34
C SER A 123 -5.53 -12.36 -11.81
N ALA A 124 -4.74 -12.99 -12.64
CA ALA A 124 -4.81 -12.84 -14.08
C ALA A 124 -4.81 -14.23 -14.74
N CYS A 125 -5.53 -14.33 -15.82
CA CYS A 125 -5.64 -15.55 -16.59
C CYS A 125 -5.38 -15.26 -18.07
N TYR A 126 -4.59 -16.14 -18.69
CA TYR A 126 -4.37 -16.14 -20.13
C TYR A 126 -4.71 -17.51 -20.74
N PRO A 127 -5.48 -17.55 -21.84
CA PRO A 127 -5.77 -18.81 -22.51
C PRO A 127 -4.49 -19.53 -22.92
N SER A 128 -4.48 -20.85 -22.79
CA SER A 128 -3.41 -21.67 -23.35
C SER A 128 -3.52 -21.64 -24.88
N ALA A 129 -2.43 -21.31 -25.55
CA ALA A 129 -2.32 -21.41 -27.00
C ALA A 129 -2.26 -22.87 -27.47
#